data_7b27410eac60102c741b27c5483ebb0a
#
_entry.id   7b27410eac60102c741b27c5483ebb0a
#
_cell.length_a   1.000
_cell.length_b   1.000
_cell.length_c   1.000
_cell.angle_alpha   90.00
_cell.angle_beta   90.00
_cell.angle_gamma   90.00
#
_symmetry.space_group_name_H-M   'P 1'
#
loop_
_entity.id
_entity.type
_entity.pdbx_description
1 polymer ?
#
loop_
_entity_poly.entity_id
_entity_poly.type
_entity_poly.pdbx_seq_one_letter_code
_entity_poly.pdbx_strand_id
1 'polypeptide(L)'
;MKAKALYGFSPDLAPFVRLSPFEQVAWLQATGSNAIFGGYQDPAFVEAAHAAGMPVYAEFSCFVGREWWERIPGSRPLTAEGARLEAEKWYYGVNPAVTAVRVDRLAALERLLLDYAPDGVWLDFIRWPCQWGVPAPVLPRTSFDSDTLLLFRHDTGIRVPTDDPQAAGRALLGRYEAEWTAWRCAQITTWVAAARAVVRRVRPQAVLGLFGVPWGLAERDGAITKVIGQDYRALGQYVDIFSPMVYHRMCGEAIDWIATITEEVHALSGKPVWPIIQAVDEPATLPGEEYGRALDAALHSTASEGVMVFTLEAATAGAKLAVTREKLARS
;
A
#
# COMPACT_ATOMS: atom_id res chain seq x y z
N MET A 1 7.61 -8.84 20.74
CA MET A 1 7.33 -9.96 19.78
C MET A 1 7.05 -9.31 18.43
N LYS A 2 7.65 -9.80 17.33
CA LYS A 2 7.40 -9.29 15.99
C LYS A 2 5.94 -9.55 15.57
N ALA A 3 5.35 -8.61 14.84
CA ALA A 3 4.04 -8.83 14.24
C ALA A 3 4.13 -9.86 13.11
N LYS A 4 3.15 -10.75 13.02
CA LYS A 4 3.04 -11.82 12.03
C LYS A 4 1.63 -11.81 11.48
N ALA A 5 1.44 -10.97 10.47
CA ALA A 5 0.12 -10.69 9.92
C ALA A 5 -0.17 -11.53 8.68
N LEU A 6 -1.41 -12.00 8.57
CA LEU A 6 -1.94 -12.58 7.34
C LEU A 6 -2.95 -11.61 6.73
N TYR A 7 -2.83 -11.38 5.42
CA TYR A 7 -3.67 -10.44 4.69
C TYR A 7 -4.78 -11.16 3.91
N GLY A 8 -5.97 -10.58 3.92
CA GLY A 8 -7.10 -11.02 3.10
C GLY A 8 -7.99 -12.05 3.79
N PHE A 9 -8.14 -11.98 5.12
CA PHE A 9 -9.10 -12.81 5.83
C PHE A 9 -10.54 -12.38 5.53
N SER A 10 -11.38 -13.39 5.23
CA SER A 10 -12.84 -13.27 5.22
C SER A 10 -13.45 -14.52 5.85
N PRO A 11 -14.49 -14.38 6.69
CA PRO A 11 -15.21 -15.53 7.28
C PRO A 11 -15.87 -16.40 6.21
N ASP A 12 -16.13 -15.88 5.01
CA ASP A 12 -16.77 -16.59 3.90
C ASP A 12 -15.78 -17.44 3.07
N LEU A 13 -14.48 -17.33 3.33
CA LEU A 13 -13.46 -18.15 2.66
C LEU A 13 -13.32 -19.53 3.32
N ALA A 14 -12.99 -20.54 2.53
CA ALA A 14 -12.55 -21.83 3.06
C ALA A 14 -11.19 -21.68 3.78
N PRO A 15 -10.96 -22.31 4.95
CA PRO A 15 -11.84 -23.26 5.64
C PRO A 15 -12.85 -22.59 6.61
N PHE A 16 -12.89 -21.26 6.68
CA PHE A 16 -13.54 -20.48 7.76
C PHE A 16 -15.06 -20.52 7.72
N VAL A 17 -15.66 -20.66 6.54
CA VAL A 17 -17.12 -20.57 6.34
C VAL A 17 -17.97 -21.50 7.24
N ARG A 18 -17.36 -22.55 7.80
CA ARG A 18 -18.04 -23.52 8.69
C ARG A 18 -17.58 -23.43 10.14
N LEU A 19 -16.68 -22.50 10.44
CA LEU A 19 -16.10 -22.33 11.77
C LEU A 19 -16.79 -21.18 12.50
N SER A 20 -16.97 -21.34 13.80
CA SER A 20 -17.35 -20.23 14.67
C SER A 20 -16.22 -19.19 14.73
N PRO A 21 -16.49 -17.92 15.09
CA PRO A 21 -15.45 -16.90 15.21
C PRO A 21 -14.26 -17.31 16.10
N PHE A 22 -14.50 -17.98 17.21
CA PHE A 22 -13.43 -18.50 18.08
C PHE A 22 -12.59 -19.59 17.40
N GLU A 23 -13.22 -20.50 16.65
CA GLU A 23 -12.51 -21.53 15.88
C GLU A 23 -11.71 -20.91 14.73
N GLN A 24 -12.23 -19.86 14.07
CA GLN A 24 -11.52 -19.09 13.04
C GLN A 24 -10.25 -18.50 13.61
N VAL A 25 -10.34 -17.82 14.75
CA VAL A 25 -9.18 -17.22 15.44
C VAL A 25 -8.18 -18.29 15.88
N ALA A 26 -8.64 -19.38 16.48
CA ALA A 26 -7.77 -20.49 16.88
C ALA A 26 -7.04 -21.10 15.68
N TRP A 27 -7.73 -21.22 14.54
CA TRP A 27 -7.11 -21.69 13.29
C TRP A 27 -6.02 -20.73 12.79
N LEU A 28 -6.28 -19.41 12.82
CA LEU A 28 -5.30 -18.38 12.45
C LEU A 28 -4.07 -18.42 13.37
N GLN A 29 -4.27 -18.52 14.69
CA GLN A 29 -3.17 -18.65 15.65
C GLN A 29 -2.36 -19.95 15.43
N ALA A 30 -3.02 -21.04 15.04
CA ALA A 30 -2.35 -22.29 14.70
C ALA A 30 -1.46 -22.19 13.43
N THR A 31 -1.57 -21.13 12.64
CA THR A 31 -0.60 -20.80 11.57
C THR A 31 0.62 -20.04 12.06
N GLY A 32 0.66 -19.65 13.33
CA GLY A 32 1.68 -18.78 13.91
C GLY A 32 1.39 -17.29 13.76
N SER A 33 0.23 -16.92 13.20
CA SER A 33 -0.18 -15.52 13.07
C SER A 33 -0.60 -14.93 14.43
N ASN A 34 -0.25 -13.67 14.66
CA ASN A 34 -0.68 -12.89 15.83
C ASN A 34 -1.35 -11.56 15.46
N ALA A 35 -1.64 -11.35 14.18
CA ALA A 35 -2.34 -10.20 13.66
C ALA A 35 -3.06 -10.58 12.34
N ILE A 36 -4.14 -9.89 12.01
CA ILE A 36 -4.93 -10.22 10.81
C ILE A 36 -5.39 -8.96 10.08
N PHE A 37 -5.37 -9.01 8.75
CA PHE A 37 -6.01 -8.02 7.88
C PHE A 37 -7.27 -8.60 7.25
N GLY A 38 -8.42 -7.98 7.55
CA GLY A 38 -9.74 -8.43 7.15
C GLY A 38 -10.59 -8.86 8.35
N GLY A 39 -11.86 -9.20 8.10
CA GLY A 39 -12.81 -9.62 9.15
C GLY A 39 -13.27 -8.51 10.10
N TYR A 40 -12.74 -7.31 10.00
CA TYR A 40 -13.07 -6.16 10.87
C TYR A 40 -14.55 -5.74 10.78
N GLN A 41 -15.27 -6.18 9.77
CA GLN A 41 -16.70 -5.90 9.56
C GLN A 41 -17.62 -6.88 10.33
N ASP A 42 -17.07 -7.96 10.88
CA ASP A 42 -17.80 -8.93 11.69
C ASP A 42 -17.49 -8.71 13.19
N PRO A 43 -18.43 -8.14 13.97
CA PRO A 43 -18.20 -7.87 15.39
C PRO A 43 -17.89 -9.13 16.22
N ALA A 44 -18.49 -10.28 15.87
CA ALA A 44 -18.25 -11.52 16.59
C ALA A 44 -16.84 -12.07 16.36
N PHE A 45 -16.31 -11.90 15.13
CA PHE A 45 -14.93 -12.24 14.84
C PHE A 45 -13.95 -11.29 15.56
N VAL A 46 -14.24 -9.97 15.54
CA VAL A 46 -13.41 -8.98 16.23
C VAL A 46 -13.35 -9.25 17.73
N GLU A 47 -14.49 -9.57 18.37
CA GLU A 47 -14.53 -9.94 19.79
C GLU A 47 -13.68 -11.17 20.08
N ALA A 48 -13.82 -12.25 19.27
CA ALA A 48 -13.04 -13.46 19.42
C ALA A 48 -11.53 -13.21 19.22
N ALA A 49 -11.16 -12.38 18.24
CA ALA A 49 -9.77 -12.01 17.97
C ALA A 49 -9.16 -11.23 19.15
N HIS A 50 -9.88 -10.24 19.68
CA HIS A 50 -9.45 -9.46 20.85
C HIS A 50 -9.33 -10.33 22.10
N ALA A 51 -10.27 -11.25 22.35
CA ALA A 51 -10.19 -12.21 23.45
C ALA A 51 -8.93 -13.08 23.38
N ALA A 52 -8.42 -13.34 22.18
CA ALA A 52 -7.19 -14.08 21.91
C ALA A 52 -5.93 -13.19 21.80
N GLY A 53 -6.05 -11.87 22.03
CA GLY A 53 -4.95 -10.92 21.93
C GLY A 53 -4.47 -10.65 20.51
N MET A 54 -5.32 -10.91 19.50
CA MET A 54 -5.02 -10.73 18.07
C MET A 54 -5.65 -9.42 17.56
N PRO A 55 -4.87 -8.39 17.19
CA PRO A 55 -5.39 -7.19 16.58
C PRO A 55 -5.93 -7.44 15.17
N VAL A 56 -6.98 -6.70 14.81
CA VAL A 56 -7.69 -6.78 13.52
C VAL A 56 -7.52 -5.46 12.78
N TYR A 57 -6.92 -5.54 11.59
CA TYR A 57 -6.57 -4.38 10.78
C TYR A 57 -7.44 -4.28 9.52
N ALA A 58 -7.66 -3.05 9.07
CA ALA A 58 -8.34 -2.75 7.83
C ALA A 58 -7.36 -2.24 6.76
N GLU A 59 -7.59 -2.62 5.51
CA GLU A 59 -7.05 -1.92 4.36
C GLU A 59 -8.00 -0.78 3.98
N PHE A 60 -7.41 0.32 3.52
CA PHE A 60 -8.13 1.46 2.96
C PHE A 60 -7.56 1.87 1.62
N SER A 61 -8.32 1.61 0.55
CA SER A 61 -7.95 2.01 -0.82
C SER A 61 -8.11 3.51 -1.03
N CYS A 62 -7.02 4.22 -1.37
CA CYS A 62 -6.99 5.68 -1.47
C CYS A 62 -7.34 6.20 -2.88
N PHE A 63 -6.44 6.05 -3.85
CA PHE A 63 -6.54 6.66 -5.17
C PHE A 63 -6.69 5.61 -6.28
N VAL A 64 -7.72 4.79 -6.14
CA VAL A 64 -8.11 3.77 -7.11
C VAL A 64 -9.64 3.63 -7.13
N GLY A 65 -10.21 3.32 -8.29
CA GLY A 65 -11.63 3.04 -8.43
C GLY A 65 -12.20 3.51 -9.77
N ARG A 66 -12.97 2.64 -10.41
CA ARG A 66 -13.64 2.90 -11.68
C ARG A 66 -14.68 4.02 -11.56
N GLU A 67 -15.39 4.03 -10.44
CA GLU A 67 -16.44 5.01 -10.11
C GLU A 67 -15.95 6.47 -10.16
N TRP A 68 -14.65 6.69 -9.87
CA TRP A 68 -14.04 8.02 -9.94
C TRP A 68 -13.92 8.52 -11.36
N TRP A 69 -13.48 7.65 -12.28
CA TRP A 69 -13.37 8.01 -13.70
C TRP A 69 -14.72 8.33 -14.32
N GLU A 70 -15.78 7.63 -13.87
CA GLU A 70 -17.16 7.85 -14.34
C GLU A 70 -17.79 9.13 -13.78
N ARG A 71 -17.58 9.39 -12.49
CA ARG A 71 -18.20 10.52 -11.78
C ARG A 71 -17.44 11.84 -11.93
N ILE A 72 -16.10 11.77 -12.01
CA ILE A 72 -15.20 12.92 -12.03
C ILE A 72 -14.18 12.72 -13.16
N PRO A 73 -14.48 13.18 -14.40
CA PRO A 73 -13.62 12.92 -15.57
C PRO A 73 -12.16 13.38 -15.39
N GLY A 74 -11.90 14.46 -14.63
CA GLY A 74 -10.55 14.93 -14.30
C GLY A 74 -9.76 13.98 -13.39
N SER A 75 -10.40 12.98 -12.77
CA SER A 75 -9.75 11.97 -11.94
C SER A 75 -9.00 10.92 -12.76
N ARG A 76 -9.34 10.73 -14.04
CA ARG A 76 -8.58 9.87 -14.96
C ARG A 76 -7.32 10.60 -15.42
N PRO A 77 -6.12 10.12 -15.01
CA PRO A 77 -4.88 10.85 -15.28
C PRO A 77 -4.59 11.07 -16.76
N LEU A 78 -3.98 12.21 -17.08
CA LEU A 78 -3.52 12.57 -18.41
C LEU A 78 -2.00 12.49 -18.48
N THR A 79 -1.45 11.78 -19.45
CA THR A 79 0.01 11.69 -19.64
C THR A 79 0.59 12.97 -20.26
N ALA A 80 1.92 13.10 -20.24
CA ALA A 80 2.61 14.19 -20.90
C ALA A 80 2.40 14.23 -22.42
N GLU A 81 2.07 13.08 -23.02
CA GLU A 81 1.76 12.95 -24.47
C GLU A 81 0.32 13.37 -24.79
N GLY A 82 -0.48 13.66 -23.76
CA GLY A 82 -1.90 14.05 -23.92
C GLY A 82 -2.88 12.88 -24.01
N ALA A 83 -2.42 11.67 -23.68
CA ALA A 83 -3.29 10.48 -23.63
C ALA A 83 -3.86 10.27 -22.21
N ARG A 84 -5.15 9.88 -22.12
CA ARG A 84 -5.72 9.42 -20.86
C ARG A 84 -5.23 8.02 -20.54
N LEU A 85 -4.88 7.75 -19.27
CA LEU A 85 -4.49 6.41 -18.84
C LEU A 85 -5.60 5.40 -19.14
N GLU A 86 -5.21 4.25 -19.66
CA GLU A 86 -6.11 3.11 -19.79
C GLU A 86 -6.20 2.32 -18.48
N ALA A 87 -7.33 1.68 -18.26
CA ALA A 87 -7.48 0.76 -17.14
C ALA A 87 -6.68 -0.53 -17.40
N GLU A 88 -6.04 -1.04 -16.38
CA GLU A 88 -5.38 -2.34 -16.44
C GLU A 88 -6.18 -3.36 -15.64
N LYS A 89 -6.83 -4.28 -16.33
CA LYS A 89 -7.71 -5.28 -15.70
C LYS A 89 -8.71 -4.58 -14.75
N TRP A 90 -8.51 -4.73 -13.45
CA TRP A 90 -9.31 -4.13 -12.40
C TRP A 90 -8.75 -2.79 -11.87
N TYR A 91 -7.53 -2.40 -12.25
CA TYR A 91 -6.85 -1.23 -11.72
C TYR A 91 -7.22 0.05 -12.49
N TYR A 92 -7.92 0.94 -11.83
CA TYR A 92 -8.32 2.26 -12.30
C TYR A 92 -7.62 3.31 -11.43
N GLY A 93 -6.36 3.61 -11.72
CA GLY A 93 -5.58 4.57 -10.95
C GLY A 93 -6.12 5.99 -11.07
N VAL A 94 -6.26 6.68 -9.94
CA VAL A 94 -6.88 8.00 -9.84
C VAL A 94 -5.82 9.08 -9.61
N ASN A 95 -6.01 10.26 -10.20
CA ASN A 95 -5.18 11.44 -9.98
C ASN A 95 -5.30 11.93 -8.52
N PRO A 96 -4.24 11.85 -7.69
CA PRO A 96 -4.29 12.22 -6.28
C PRO A 96 -4.45 13.72 -6.01
N ALA A 97 -4.30 14.57 -7.03
CA ALA A 97 -4.47 16.02 -6.89
C ALA A 97 -5.94 16.47 -6.98
N VAL A 98 -6.87 15.60 -7.36
CA VAL A 98 -8.29 15.96 -7.52
C VAL A 98 -8.95 16.16 -6.16
N THR A 99 -9.24 17.41 -5.81
CA THR A 99 -9.79 17.82 -4.50
C THR A 99 -11.04 17.05 -4.11
N ALA A 100 -11.99 16.86 -5.03
CA ALA A 100 -13.23 16.15 -4.75
C ALA A 100 -12.99 14.68 -4.34
N VAL A 101 -12.05 13.99 -4.99
CA VAL A 101 -11.63 12.64 -4.61
C VAL A 101 -10.97 12.64 -3.22
N ARG A 102 -10.04 13.57 -2.97
CA ARG A 102 -9.35 13.70 -1.69
C ARG A 102 -10.33 13.86 -0.51
N VAL A 103 -11.31 14.74 -0.66
CA VAL A 103 -12.34 15.00 0.37
C VAL A 103 -13.20 13.77 0.59
N ASP A 104 -13.69 13.14 -0.46
CA ASP A 104 -14.55 11.95 -0.34
C ASP A 104 -13.79 10.77 0.31
N ARG A 105 -12.53 10.55 -0.07
CA ARG A 105 -11.73 9.48 0.53
C ARG A 105 -11.45 9.72 2.02
N LEU A 106 -11.23 10.96 2.46
CA LEU A 106 -11.11 11.28 3.90
C LEU A 106 -12.43 11.03 4.64
N ALA A 107 -13.57 11.42 4.07
CA ALA A 107 -14.87 11.13 4.65
C ALA A 107 -15.17 9.62 4.71
N ALA A 108 -14.75 8.86 3.68
CA ALA A 108 -14.87 7.39 3.68
C ALA A 108 -13.98 6.74 4.76
N LEU A 109 -12.75 7.23 4.94
CA LEU A 109 -11.86 6.77 6.02
C LEU A 109 -12.49 7.02 7.40
N GLU A 110 -13.06 8.21 7.60
CA GLU A 110 -13.75 8.53 8.84
C GLU A 110 -14.92 7.58 9.12
N ARG A 111 -15.76 7.31 8.11
CA ARG A 111 -16.86 6.35 8.23
C ARG A 111 -16.35 4.95 8.60
N LEU A 112 -15.31 4.45 7.92
CA LEU A 112 -14.73 3.14 8.22
C LEU A 112 -14.30 3.04 9.69
N LEU A 113 -13.64 4.08 10.21
CA LEU A 113 -13.19 4.12 11.60
C LEU A 113 -14.35 4.20 12.60
N LEU A 114 -15.43 4.90 12.27
CA LEU A 114 -16.63 5.02 13.11
C LEU A 114 -17.46 3.73 13.11
N ASP A 115 -17.65 3.14 11.94
CA ASP A 115 -18.55 2.00 11.76
C ASP A 115 -17.95 0.69 12.28
N TYR A 116 -16.62 0.48 12.11
CA TYR A 116 -15.97 -0.79 12.38
C TYR A 116 -14.89 -0.76 13.47
N ALA A 117 -14.39 0.42 13.80
CA ALA A 117 -13.41 0.60 14.86
C ALA A 117 -12.20 -0.37 14.84
N PRO A 118 -11.52 -0.59 13.69
CA PRO A 118 -10.37 -1.48 13.61
C PRO A 118 -9.22 -1.01 14.51
N ASP A 119 -8.30 -1.93 14.87
CA ASP A 119 -7.09 -1.61 15.66
C ASP A 119 -6.06 -0.80 14.86
N GLY A 120 -6.19 -0.79 13.56
CA GLY A 120 -5.40 0.06 12.66
C GLY A 120 -5.91 0.00 11.23
N VAL A 121 -5.46 0.97 10.44
CA VAL A 121 -5.81 1.11 9.03
C VAL A 121 -4.54 1.25 8.21
N TRP A 122 -4.40 0.46 7.17
CA TRP A 122 -3.31 0.59 6.19
C TRP A 122 -3.81 1.26 4.93
N LEU A 123 -3.13 2.35 4.54
CA LEU A 123 -3.41 3.11 3.32
C LEU A 123 -2.82 2.39 2.12
N ASP A 124 -3.67 1.85 1.23
CA ASP A 124 -3.26 1.31 -0.05
C ASP A 124 -3.59 2.25 -1.20
N PHE A 125 -2.95 2.05 -2.36
CA PHE A 125 -3.05 2.93 -3.52
C PHE A 125 -2.80 4.41 -3.21
N ILE A 126 -2.03 4.68 -2.16
CA ILE A 126 -1.61 6.01 -1.74
C ILE A 126 -0.42 6.48 -2.58
N ARG A 127 -0.68 6.66 -3.88
CA ARG A 127 0.34 6.97 -4.88
C ARG A 127 -0.26 7.54 -6.15
N TRP A 128 0.59 8.13 -6.99
CA TRP A 128 0.26 8.38 -8.38
C TRP A 128 0.19 7.05 -9.14
N PRO A 129 -0.69 6.95 -10.17
CA PRO A 129 -0.92 5.69 -10.87
C PRO A 129 0.30 5.16 -11.62
N CYS A 130 0.55 3.87 -11.45
CA CYS A 130 1.53 3.11 -12.20
C CYS A 130 1.27 1.60 -12.06
N GLN A 131 1.83 0.81 -12.95
CA GLN A 131 1.90 -0.65 -12.85
C GLN A 131 3.30 -1.02 -12.37
N TRP A 132 3.44 -1.32 -11.08
CA TRP A 132 4.75 -1.54 -10.45
C TRP A 132 5.07 -3.01 -10.16
N GLY A 133 4.07 -3.85 -9.87
CA GLY A 133 4.22 -5.24 -9.44
C GLY A 133 4.49 -6.21 -10.59
N VAL A 134 5.41 -5.87 -11.49
CA VAL A 134 5.84 -6.67 -12.65
C VAL A 134 7.33 -6.45 -12.89
N PRO A 135 8.03 -7.40 -13.58
CA PRO A 135 9.47 -7.27 -13.84
C PRO A 135 9.83 -6.04 -14.67
N ALA A 136 8.96 -5.65 -15.60
CA ALA A 136 9.11 -4.46 -16.43
C ALA A 136 7.95 -3.48 -16.13
N PRO A 137 8.05 -2.64 -15.08
CA PRO A 137 6.97 -1.76 -14.66
C PRO A 137 6.64 -0.69 -15.68
N VAL A 138 5.34 -0.36 -15.78
CA VAL A 138 4.85 0.74 -16.61
C VAL A 138 4.76 1.99 -15.73
N LEU A 139 5.56 3.00 -16.04
CA LEU A 139 5.78 4.20 -15.23
C LEU A 139 5.31 5.47 -15.97
N PRO A 140 3.99 5.67 -16.14
CA PRO A 140 3.48 6.82 -16.85
C PRO A 140 3.77 8.11 -16.09
N ARG A 141 4.24 9.13 -16.78
CA ARG A 141 4.39 10.47 -16.21
C ARG A 141 3.02 11.17 -16.29
N THR A 142 2.39 11.41 -15.13
CA THR A 142 1.05 11.99 -14.97
C THR A 142 1.03 12.98 -13.79
N SER A 143 0.03 13.82 -13.67
CA SER A 143 -1.09 14.11 -14.54
C SER A 143 -0.90 15.51 -15.11
N PHE A 144 -1.08 15.67 -16.41
CA PHE A 144 -0.83 16.96 -17.13
C PHE A 144 -2.16 17.56 -17.63
N ASP A 145 -3.25 17.29 -16.93
CA ASP A 145 -4.54 17.96 -17.18
C ASP A 145 -4.52 19.39 -16.63
N SER A 146 -5.35 20.23 -17.25
CA SER A 146 -5.41 21.67 -16.95
C SER A 146 -5.59 21.99 -15.48
N ASP A 147 -6.48 21.26 -14.79
CA ASP A 147 -6.79 21.51 -13.37
C ASP A 147 -5.58 21.20 -12.48
N THR A 148 -4.88 20.09 -12.75
CA THR A 148 -3.66 19.70 -12.05
C THR A 148 -2.55 20.73 -12.27
N LEU A 149 -2.39 21.20 -13.51
CA LEU A 149 -1.38 22.22 -13.84
C LEU A 149 -1.69 23.59 -13.22
N LEU A 150 -2.96 23.97 -13.17
CA LEU A 150 -3.40 25.18 -12.47
C LEU A 150 -3.15 25.10 -10.95
N LEU A 151 -3.41 23.94 -10.35
CA LEU A 151 -3.12 23.70 -8.93
C LEU A 151 -1.61 23.78 -8.66
N PHE A 152 -0.79 23.12 -9.50
CA PHE A 152 0.67 23.22 -9.40
C PHE A 152 1.15 24.67 -9.47
N ARG A 153 0.64 25.44 -10.43
CA ARG A 153 0.96 26.88 -10.56
C ARG A 153 0.53 27.67 -9.34
N HIS A 154 -0.65 27.39 -8.79
CA HIS A 154 -1.15 28.05 -7.59
C HIS A 154 -0.21 27.81 -6.40
N ASP A 155 0.19 26.53 -6.20
CA ASP A 155 0.95 26.11 -5.03
C ASP A 155 2.45 26.54 -5.11
N THR A 156 3.02 26.61 -6.32
CA THR A 156 4.46 26.84 -6.53
C THR A 156 4.81 28.21 -7.11
N GLY A 157 3.84 28.90 -7.71
CA GLY A 157 4.07 30.10 -8.52
C GLY A 157 4.70 29.85 -9.89
N ILE A 158 5.08 28.60 -10.22
CA ILE A 158 5.71 28.23 -11.49
C ILE A 158 4.66 28.21 -12.60
N ARG A 159 4.92 28.93 -13.68
CA ARG A 159 4.02 29.02 -14.83
C ARG A 159 4.45 28.08 -15.94
N VAL A 160 3.54 27.18 -16.33
CA VAL A 160 3.65 26.31 -17.50
C VAL A 160 2.39 26.43 -18.35
N PRO A 161 2.41 26.04 -19.62
CA PRO A 161 1.18 25.94 -20.43
C PRO A 161 0.18 24.99 -19.77
N THR A 162 -1.06 25.41 -19.61
CA THR A 162 -2.10 24.60 -18.94
C THR A 162 -3.08 23.94 -19.91
N ASP A 163 -3.05 24.35 -21.17
CA ASP A 163 -3.86 23.88 -22.29
C ASP A 163 -3.09 22.99 -23.29
N ASP A 164 -1.77 22.86 -23.09
CA ASP A 164 -0.89 21.99 -23.89
C ASP A 164 -0.13 21.02 -22.96
N PRO A 165 -0.65 19.79 -22.77
CA PRO A 165 0.00 18.76 -21.93
C PRO A 165 1.43 18.43 -22.35
N GLN A 166 1.71 18.46 -23.67
CA GLN A 166 3.06 18.15 -24.19
C GLN A 166 4.06 19.26 -23.87
N ALA A 167 3.66 20.51 -24.03
CA ALA A 167 4.52 21.64 -23.66
C ALA A 167 4.72 21.70 -22.14
N ALA A 168 3.69 21.48 -21.35
CA ALA A 168 3.79 21.36 -19.90
C ALA A 168 4.72 20.21 -19.50
N GLY A 169 4.55 19.03 -20.13
CA GLY A 169 5.39 17.85 -19.90
C GLY A 169 6.87 18.15 -20.18
N ARG A 170 7.21 18.76 -21.32
CA ARG A 170 8.60 19.15 -21.62
C ARG A 170 9.18 20.09 -20.57
N ALA A 171 8.41 21.05 -20.07
CA ALA A 171 8.87 21.98 -19.06
C ALA A 171 9.06 21.31 -17.68
N LEU A 172 8.07 20.54 -17.23
CA LEU A 172 8.01 19.92 -15.89
C LEU A 172 8.88 18.67 -15.76
N LEU A 173 9.12 17.92 -16.84
CA LEU A 173 10.01 16.76 -16.84
C LEU A 173 11.46 17.12 -17.23
N GLY A 174 11.71 18.38 -17.57
CA GLY A 174 13.03 18.93 -17.87
C GLY A 174 13.42 19.99 -16.85
N ARG A 175 13.18 21.26 -17.19
CA ARG A 175 13.64 22.40 -16.38
C ARG A 175 13.14 22.40 -14.92
N TYR A 176 11.94 21.94 -14.67
CA TYR A 176 11.26 21.99 -13.35
C TYR A 176 11.03 20.61 -12.76
N GLU A 177 11.87 19.60 -13.11
CA GLU A 177 11.66 18.21 -12.63
C GLU A 177 11.72 18.10 -11.10
N ALA A 178 12.63 18.86 -10.47
CA ALA A 178 12.77 18.84 -9.02
C ALA A 178 11.51 19.39 -8.31
N GLU A 179 11.02 20.55 -8.76
CA GLU A 179 9.84 21.20 -8.19
C GLU A 179 8.56 20.38 -8.46
N TRP A 180 8.44 19.82 -9.66
CA TRP A 180 7.33 18.94 -10.03
C TRP A 180 7.31 17.68 -9.16
N THR A 181 8.47 17.04 -8.99
CA THR A 181 8.62 15.85 -8.13
C THR A 181 8.28 16.18 -6.68
N ALA A 182 8.81 17.26 -6.13
CA ALA A 182 8.53 17.69 -4.76
C ALA A 182 7.04 17.98 -4.56
N TRP A 183 6.39 18.67 -5.51
CA TRP A 183 4.96 18.95 -5.46
C TRP A 183 4.12 17.69 -5.51
N ARG A 184 4.46 16.71 -6.38
CA ARG A 184 3.76 15.42 -6.47
C ARG A 184 3.86 14.63 -5.17
N CYS A 185 5.04 14.58 -4.56
CA CYS A 185 5.23 13.98 -3.24
C CYS A 185 4.39 14.71 -2.17
N ALA A 186 4.33 16.05 -2.22
CA ALA A 186 3.52 16.85 -1.31
C ALA A 186 2.02 16.56 -1.44
N GLN A 187 1.50 16.28 -2.65
CA GLN A 187 0.10 15.89 -2.82
C GLN A 187 -0.23 14.60 -2.05
N ILE A 188 0.66 13.61 -2.08
CA ILE A 188 0.51 12.37 -1.30
C ILE A 188 0.67 12.65 0.20
N THR A 189 1.75 13.30 0.60
CA THR A 189 2.08 13.53 2.02
C THR A 189 1.03 14.36 2.73
N THR A 190 0.51 15.42 2.10
CA THR A 190 -0.55 16.27 2.71
C THR A 190 -1.86 15.52 2.89
N TRP A 191 -2.20 14.61 1.98
CA TRP A 191 -3.38 13.76 2.16
C TRP A 191 -3.17 12.77 3.32
N VAL A 192 -1.99 12.15 3.43
CA VAL A 192 -1.65 11.25 4.55
C VAL A 192 -1.67 12.01 5.88
N ALA A 193 -1.19 13.26 5.91
CA ALA A 193 -1.29 14.11 7.10
C ALA A 193 -2.75 14.36 7.51
N ALA A 194 -3.64 14.61 6.55
CA ALA A 194 -5.07 14.76 6.80
C ALA A 194 -5.71 13.43 7.27
N ALA A 195 -5.34 12.30 6.67
CA ALA A 195 -5.78 10.98 7.12
C ALA A 195 -5.33 10.70 8.58
N ARG A 196 -4.08 11.04 8.93
CA ARG A 196 -3.60 10.95 10.32
C ARG A 196 -4.44 11.80 11.27
N ALA A 197 -4.84 13.01 10.86
CA ALA A 197 -5.69 13.87 11.69
C ALA A 197 -7.08 13.23 11.91
N VAL A 198 -7.66 12.61 10.89
CA VAL A 198 -8.91 11.83 11.02
C VAL A 198 -8.73 10.68 12.00
N VAL A 199 -7.70 9.84 11.84
CA VAL A 199 -7.42 8.71 12.73
C VAL A 199 -7.28 9.19 14.19
N ARG A 200 -6.46 10.21 14.44
CA ARG A 200 -6.27 10.75 15.80
C ARG A 200 -7.55 11.28 16.43
N ARG A 201 -8.44 11.87 15.64
CA ARG A 201 -9.71 12.41 16.12
C ARG A 201 -10.73 11.31 16.42
N VAL A 202 -10.83 10.29 15.59
CA VAL A 202 -11.88 9.27 15.66
C VAL A 202 -11.45 8.06 16.49
N ARG A 203 -10.23 7.58 16.26
CA ARG A 203 -9.66 6.37 16.91
C ARG A 203 -8.19 6.64 17.28
N PRO A 204 -7.91 7.42 18.34
CA PRO A 204 -6.55 7.86 18.68
C PRO A 204 -5.57 6.71 18.98
N GLN A 205 -6.07 5.52 19.30
CA GLN A 205 -5.26 4.32 19.55
C GLN A 205 -5.01 3.48 18.28
N ALA A 206 -5.73 3.75 17.19
CA ALA A 206 -5.57 2.99 15.97
C ALA A 206 -4.23 3.30 15.27
N VAL A 207 -3.57 2.24 14.82
CA VAL A 207 -2.33 2.33 14.04
C VAL A 207 -2.65 2.83 12.63
N LEU A 208 -1.86 3.76 12.11
CA LEU A 208 -1.89 4.15 10.70
C LEU A 208 -0.70 3.55 9.98
N GLY A 209 -0.93 2.52 9.19
CA GLY A 209 0.05 1.90 8.33
C GLY A 209 -0.02 2.39 6.88
N LEU A 210 0.99 2.09 6.09
CA LEU A 210 1.05 2.42 4.67
C LEU A 210 1.64 1.28 3.86
N PHE A 211 0.94 0.86 2.81
CA PHE A 211 1.46 -0.05 1.80
C PHE A 211 2.33 0.71 0.80
N GLY A 212 3.64 0.47 0.86
CA GLY A 212 4.64 1.15 0.03
C GLY A 212 4.95 0.38 -1.24
N VAL A 213 5.17 1.10 -2.35
CA VAL A 213 5.81 0.51 -3.52
C VAL A 213 7.26 0.19 -3.15
N PRO A 214 7.75 -1.04 -3.37
CA PRO A 214 8.96 -1.53 -2.73
C PRO A 214 10.23 -1.12 -3.49
N TRP A 215 10.43 0.17 -3.71
CA TRP A 215 11.61 0.69 -4.40
C TRP A 215 12.41 1.63 -3.51
N GLY A 216 13.74 1.47 -3.59
CA GLY A 216 14.70 2.39 -3.01
C GLY A 216 14.78 3.70 -3.80
N LEU A 217 15.46 4.70 -3.21
CA LEU A 217 15.58 6.04 -3.81
C LEU A 217 16.32 6.04 -5.16
N ALA A 218 17.26 5.12 -5.37
CA ALA A 218 18.04 5.04 -6.59
C ALA A 218 17.43 4.12 -7.64
N GLU A 219 16.52 3.25 -7.24
CA GLU A 219 15.92 2.28 -8.16
C GLU A 219 15.08 2.98 -9.22
N ARG A 220 15.16 2.46 -10.45
CA ARG A 220 14.35 2.93 -11.60
C ARG A 220 14.41 4.45 -11.78
N ASP A 221 15.62 5.01 -11.69
CA ASP A 221 15.87 6.48 -11.80
C ASP A 221 15.07 7.31 -10.79
N GLY A 222 14.94 6.84 -9.55
CA GLY A 222 14.21 7.54 -8.50
C GLY A 222 12.68 7.53 -8.66
N ALA A 223 12.15 6.50 -9.31
CA ALA A 223 10.72 6.41 -9.61
C ALA A 223 9.83 6.47 -8.37
N ILE A 224 10.32 6.05 -7.20
CA ILE A 224 9.55 6.12 -5.95
C ILE A 224 9.07 7.55 -5.63
N THR A 225 9.86 8.56 -5.92
CA THR A 225 9.48 9.97 -5.78
C THR A 225 8.97 10.55 -7.09
N LYS A 226 9.70 10.39 -8.20
CA LYS A 226 9.41 11.01 -9.50
C LYS A 226 8.10 10.55 -10.14
N VAL A 227 7.72 9.27 -9.93
CA VAL A 227 6.53 8.68 -10.54
C VAL A 227 5.47 8.33 -9.49
N ILE A 228 5.86 7.61 -8.44
CA ILE A 228 4.97 7.12 -7.39
C ILE A 228 4.52 8.22 -6.45
N GLY A 229 5.41 9.18 -6.15
CA GLY A 229 5.15 10.28 -5.22
C GLY A 229 5.21 9.87 -3.74
N GLN A 230 5.84 8.74 -3.41
CA GLN A 230 6.06 8.32 -2.03
C GLN A 230 7.44 8.78 -1.56
N ASP A 231 7.48 9.88 -0.81
CA ASP A 231 8.65 10.31 -0.06
C ASP A 231 8.59 9.71 1.36
N TYR A 232 9.32 8.64 1.60
CA TYR A 232 9.30 7.93 2.87
C TYR A 232 9.72 8.79 4.07
N ARG A 233 10.61 9.78 3.87
CA ARG A 233 11.03 10.70 4.95
C ARG A 233 9.89 11.62 5.36
N ALA A 234 9.21 12.21 4.39
CA ALA A 234 8.07 13.07 4.65
C ALA A 234 6.86 12.30 5.21
N LEU A 235 6.57 11.12 4.64
CA LEU A 235 5.50 10.24 5.10
C LEU A 235 5.73 9.71 6.52
N GLY A 236 6.99 9.47 6.91
CA GLY A 236 7.37 9.01 8.24
C GLY A 236 6.94 9.93 9.39
N GLN A 237 6.61 11.19 9.11
CA GLN A 237 6.06 12.11 10.11
C GLN A 237 4.62 11.77 10.51
N TYR A 238 3.89 11.05 9.66
CA TYR A 238 2.45 10.82 9.80
C TYR A 238 2.07 9.36 9.94
N VAL A 239 2.92 8.42 9.47
CA VAL A 239 2.67 6.98 9.46
C VAL A 239 3.35 6.32 10.66
N ASP A 240 2.72 5.30 11.25
CA ASP A 240 3.29 4.54 12.37
C ASP A 240 4.13 3.36 11.87
N ILE A 241 3.69 2.70 10.80
CA ILE A 241 4.30 1.48 10.25
C ILE A 241 4.32 1.54 8.73
N PHE A 242 5.46 1.24 8.12
CA PHE A 242 5.57 1.04 6.69
C PHE A 242 5.54 -0.45 6.33
N SER A 243 4.79 -0.78 5.29
CA SER A 243 4.70 -2.14 4.77
C SER A 243 5.03 -2.14 3.26
N PRO A 244 6.33 -2.16 2.90
CA PRO A 244 6.72 -2.29 1.50
C PRO A 244 6.27 -3.65 0.95
N MET A 245 5.64 -3.63 -0.22
CA MET A 245 5.11 -4.81 -0.90
C MET A 245 6.22 -5.55 -1.66
N VAL A 246 7.16 -6.18 -0.93
CA VAL A 246 8.37 -6.82 -1.48
C VAL A 246 8.05 -8.16 -2.17
N TYR A 247 7.23 -8.11 -3.19
CA TYR A 247 6.83 -9.25 -4.01
C TYR A 247 7.94 -9.62 -5.00
N HIS A 248 9.04 -10.20 -4.46
CA HIS A 248 10.29 -10.44 -5.20
C HIS A 248 10.06 -11.11 -6.54
N ARG A 249 9.24 -12.17 -6.60
CA ARG A 249 9.00 -12.92 -7.82
C ARG A 249 8.15 -12.16 -8.83
N MET A 250 7.11 -11.46 -8.38
CA MET A 250 6.31 -10.58 -9.24
C MET A 250 7.14 -9.45 -9.83
N CYS A 251 8.05 -8.88 -9.04
CA CYS A 251 8.93 -7.79 -9.48
C CYS A 251 10.15 -8.27 -10.28
N GLY A 252 10.42 -9.58 -10.31
CA GLY A 252 11.60 -10.15 -10.99
C GLY A 252 12.90 -9.92 -10.21
N GLU A 253 12.81 -9.75 -8.89
CA GLU A 253 13.93 -9.45 -8.00
C GLU A 253 14.42 -10.71 -7.26
N ALA A 254 15.66 -10.67 -6.76
CA ALA A 254 16.21 -11.72 -5.92
C ALA A 254 15.67 -11.66 -4.49
N ILE A 255 15.77 -12.75 -3.73
CA ILE A 255 15.23 -12.82 -2.35
C ILE A 255 15.92 -11.84 -1.39
N ASP A 256 17.21 -11.59 -1.57
CA ASP A 256 17.98 -10.64 -0.74
C ASP A 256 17.54 -9.19 -0.90
N TRP A 257 16.92 -8.84 -2.04
CA TRP A 257 16.27 -7.55 -2.24
C TRP A 257 15.21 -7.23 -1.16
N ILE A 258 14.54 -8.26 -0.61
CA ILE A 258 13.55 -8.11 0.47
C ILE A 258 14.17 -7.40 1.68
N ALA A 259 15.33 -7.87 2.14
CA ALA A 259 16.03 -7.27 3.28
C ALA A 259 16.55 -5.88 2.92
N THR A 260 17.13 -5.70 1.74
CA THR A 260 17.64 -4.40 1.23
C THR A 260 16.58 -3.33 1.26
N ILE A 261 15.40 -3.58 0.70
CA ILE A 261 14.29 -2.61 0.69
C ILE A 261 13.74 -2.37 2.10
N THR A 262 13.63 -3.41 2.92
CA THR A 262 13.17 -3.27 4.31
C THR A 262 14.08 -2.33 5.10
N GLU A 263 15.39 -2.48 4.97
CA GLU A 263 16.39 -1.66 5.64
C GLU A 263 16.41 -0.23 5.10
N GLU A 264 16.30 -0.05 3.78
CA GLU A 264 16.26 1.29 3.17
C GLU A 264 15.00 2.06 3.59
N VAL A 265 13.82 1.44 3.56
CA VAL A 265 12.57 2.06 4.00
C VAL A 265 12.64 2.45 5.49
N HIS A 266 13.21 1.59 6.34
CA HIS A 266 13.44 1.90 7.75
C HIS A 266 14.39 3.11 7.91
N ALA A 267 15.52 3.09 7.24
CA ALA A 267 16.53 4.17 7.30
C ALA A 267 15.97 5.53 6.82
N LEU A 268 15.11 5.53 5.80
CA LEU A 268 14.50 6.73 5.27
C LEU A 268 13.37 7.27 6.14
N SER A 269 12.50 6.39 6.62
CA SER A 269 11.30 6.78 7.36
C SER A 269 11.52 6.97 8.86
N GLY A 270 12.53 6.28 9.43
CA GLY A 270 12.73 6.18 10.87
C GLY A 270 11.61 5.44 11.60
N LYS A 271 10.86 4.59 10.89
CA LYS A 271 9.66 3.91 11.41
C LYS A 271 9.81 2.38 11.39
N PRO A 272 9.03 1.67 12.22
CA PRO A 272 8.87 0.23 12.11
C PRO A 272 8.48 -0.18 10.68
N VAL A 273 9.06 -1.29 10.20
CA VAL A 273 8.75 -1.84 8.88
C VAL A 273 8.23 -3.26 9.03
N TRP A 274 7.09 -3.53 8.39
CA TRP A 274 6.52 -4.86 8.23
C TRP A 274 6.48 -5.19 6.73
N PRO A 275 7.56 -5.75 6.16
CA PRO A 275 7.59 -6.10 4.74
C PRO A 275 6.47 -7.09 4.41
N ILE A 276 5.85 -6.92 3.23
CA ILE A 276 4.79 -7.80 2.77
C ILE A 276 5.38 -8.82 1.80
N ILE A 277 5.28 -10.09 2.17
CA ILE A 277 5.82 -11.20 1.41
C ILE A 277 4.76 -11.81 0.50
N GLN A 278 5.13 -12.04 -0.75
CA GLN A 278 4.31 -12.72 -1.72
C GLN A 278 4.12 -14.19 -1.34
N ALA A 279 2.87 -14.66 -1.29
CA ALA A 279 2.53 -16.08 -1.25
C ALA A 279 1.79 -16.53 -2.52
N VAL A 280 1.24 -15.58 -3.29
CA VAL A 280 0.50 -15.87 -4.53
C VAL A 280 1.39 -16.44 -5.63
N ASP A 281 0.80 -17.30 -6.47
CA ASP A 281 1.46 -17.95 -7.60
C ASP A 281 1.44 -17.05 -8.85
N GLU A 282 2.07 -15.88 -8.75
CA GLU A 282 2.22 -14.91 -9.85
C GLU A 282 3.68 -14.47 -9.98
N PRO A 283 4.21 -14.31 -11.21
CA PRO A 283 3.61 -14.62 -12.51
C PRO A 283 3.57 -16.12 -12.82
N ALA A 284 4.09 -16.95 -11.94
CA ALA A 284 4.12 -18.42 -12.01
C ALA A 284 4.13 -19.00 -10.60
N THR A 285 3.93 -20.33 -10.51
CA THR A 285 3.95 -21.05 -9.21
C THR A 285 5.18 -20.67 -8.37
N LEU A 286 4.93 -20.23 -7.14
CA LEU A 286 5.95 -19.94 -6.15
C LEU A 286 6.20 -21.19 -5.29
N PRO A 287 7.37 -21.85 -5.42
CA PRO A 287 7.69 -23.03 -4.62
C PRO A 287 7.69 -22.75 -3.13
N GLY A 288 7.24 -23.72 -2.32
CA GLY A 288 7.21 -23.55 -0.85
C GLY A 288 8.59 -23.25 -0.23
N GLU A 289 9.66 -23.84 -0.76
CA GLU A 289 11.02 -23.56 -0.33
C GLU A 289 11.44 -22.11 -0.60
N GLU A 290 11.14 -21.58 -1.79
CA GLU A 290 11.43 -20.17 -2.15
C GLU A 290 10.61 -19.22 -1.30
N TYR A 291 9.32 -19.52 -1.11
CA TYR A 291 8.44 -18.77 -0.21
C TYR A 291 8.97 -18.76 1.23
N GLY A 292 9.45 -19.91 1.73
CA GLY A 292 10.06 -20.01 3.06
C GLY A 292 11.33 -19.17 3.20
N ARG A 293 12.20 -19.13 2.19
CA ARG A 293 13.38 -18.26 2.18
C ARG A 293 13.02 -16.78 2.14
N ALA A 294 11.96 -16.40 1.41
CA ALA A 294 11.47 -15.03 1.39
C ALA A 294 10.93 -14.59 2.76
N LEU A 295 10.22 -15.48 3.47
CA LEU A 295 9.80 -15.23 4.87
C LEU A 295 11.01 -15.07 5.79
N ASP A 296 12.02 -15.93 5.67
CA ASP A 296 13.24 -15.84 6.47
C ASP A 296 13.97 -14.50 6.22
N ALA A 297 14.09 -14.05 4.97
CA ALA A 297 14.70 -12.76 4.63
C ALA A 297 13.98 -11.59 5.31
N ALA A 298 12.66 -11.60 5.33
CA ALA A 298 11.87 -10.59 6.01
C ALA A 298 11.98 -10.65 7.54
N LEU A 299 11.85 -11.83 8.11
CA LEU A 299 11.84 -12.03 9.57
C LEU A 299 13.21 -11.79 10.22
N HIS A 300 14.32 -12.08 9.50
CA HIS A 300 15.68 -11.91 10.01
C HIS A 300 16.32 -10.56 9.67
N SER A 301 15.69 -9.72 8.83
CA SER A 301 16.16 -8.35 8.64
C SER A 301 16.13 -7.60 9.98
N THR A 302 17.22 -6.87 10.26
CA THR A 302 17.38 -6.08 11.49
C THR A 302 16.42 -4.91 11.58
N ALA A 303 15.93 -4.45 10.43
CA ALA A 303 14.98 -3.34 10.31
C ALA A 303 13.51 -3.79 10.36
N SER A 304 13.26 -5.11 10.31
CA SER A 304 11.91 -5.65 10.35
C SER A 304 11.40 -5.80 11.79
N GLU A 305 10.28 -5.16 12.11
CA GLU A 305 9.57 -5.35 13.37
C GLU A 305 8.33 -6.25 13.22
N GLY A 306 8.09 -6.76 12.04
CA GLY A 306 7.00 -7.69 11.72
C GLY A 306 7.09 -8.18 10.29
N VAL A 307 6.16 -9.03 9.91
CA VAL A 307 5.96 -9.48 8.53
C VAL A 307 4.48 -9.56 8.22
N MET A 308 4.12 -9.27 6.99
CA MET A 308 2.78 -9.52 6.46
C MET A 308 2.86 -10.48 5.29
N VAL A 309 1.90 -11.37 5.14
CA VAL A 309 1.85 -12.33 4.03
C VAL A 309 0.66 -12.03 3.12
N PHE A 310 0.92 -11.86 1.85
CA PHE A 310 -0.07 -11.62 0.79
C PHE A 310 -0.23 -12.88 -0.08
N THR A 311 -1.29 -13.66 0.03
CA THR A 311 -2.48 -13.55 0.85
C THR A 311 -2.59 -14.74 1.82
N LEU A 312 -3.52 -14.65 2.80
CA LEU A 312 -3.86 -15.76 3.68
C LEU A 312 -4.22 -17.03 2.88
N GLU A 313 -5.10 -16.91 1.88
CA GLU A 313 -5.51 -18.03 1.03
C GLU A 313 -4.30 -18.70 0.36
N ALA A 314 -3.42 -17.92 -0.26
CA ALA A 314 -2.22 -18.45 -0.93
C ALA A 314 -1.20 -19.04 0.06
N ALA A 315 -1.00 -18.39 1.21
CA ALA A 315 -0.09 -18.85 2.26
C ALA A 315 -0.52 -20.16 2.91
N THR A 316 -1.80 -20.47 2.83
CA THR A 316 -2.39 -21.67 3.44
C THR A 316 -2.74 -22.75 2.42
N ALA A 317 -2.47 -22.51 1.13
CA ALA A 317 -2.68 -23.47 0.07
C ALA A 317 -1.55 -24.53 0.01
N GLY A 318 -1.92 -25.81 -0.07
CA GLY A 318 -0.99 -26.91 -0.32
C GLY A 318 0.22 -26.93 0.62
N ALA A 319 1.41 -27.05 0.04
CA ALA A 319 2.66 -27.13 0.80
C ALA A 319 3.02 -25.84 1.55
N LYS A 320 2.50 -24.68 1.12
CA LYS A 320 2.78 -23.38 1.78
C LYS A 320 2.24 -23.29 3.19
N LEU A 321 1.14 -23.98 3.52
CA LEU A 321 0.60 -24.01 4.90
C LEU A 321 1.64 -24.53 5.90
N ALA A 322 2.32 -25.63 5.59
CA ALA A 322 3.35 -26.18 6.46
C ALA A 322 4.52 -25.20 6.66
N VAL A 323 4.95 -24.56 5.59
CA VAL A 323 6.00 -23.53 5.60
C VAL A 323 5.58 -22.32 6.44
N THR A 324 4.36 -21.82 6.23
CA THR A 324 3.81 -20.68 6.98
C THR A 324 3.83 -20.98 8.48
N ARG A 325 3.30 -22.15 8.90
CA ARG A 325 3.29 -22.61 10.29
C ARG A 325 4.71 -22.68 10.88
N GLU A 326 5.64 -23.31 10.15
CA GLU A 326 7.02 -23.44 10.60
C GLU A 326 7.68 -22.07 10.80
N LYS A 327 7.60 -21.19 9.82
CA LYS A 327 8.30 -19.90 9.83
C LYS A 327 7.69 -18.91 10.81
N LEU A 328 6.37 -18.82 10.86
CA LEU A 328 5.71 -17.90 11.78
C LEU A 328 5.73 -18.38 13.23
N ALA A 329 5.85 -19.69 13.52
CA ALA A 329 5.96 -20.18 14.90
C ALA A 329 7.33 -19.91 15.53
N ARG A 330 8.41 -19.90 14.73
CA ARG A 330 9.81 -19.82 15.22
C ARG A 330 10.32 -18.39 15.46
N SER A 331 9.63 -17.38 14.97
CA SER A 331 10.10 -15.97 14.93
C SER A 331 9.52 -15.11 16.06
#